data_f4ac5b7bf49a5eea1b4d6663a852266d
#
_entry.id   f4ac5b7bf49a5eea1b4d6663a852266d
#
_cell.length_a   1.000
_cell.length_b   1.000
_cell.length_c   1.000
_cell.angle_alpha   90.00
_cell.angle_beta   90.00
_cell.angle_gamma   90.00
#
_symmetry.space_group_name_H-M   'P 1'
#
loop_
_entity.id
_entity.type
_entity.pdbx_description
1 polymer ?
#
loop_
_entity_poly.entity_id
_entity_poly.type
_entity_poly.pdbx_seq_one_letter_code
_entity_poly.pdbx_strand_id
1 'polypeptide(L)'
;SAKGGIRMFQNKRFLTRGVQAEIPMELQLFLWNCIDQLPEERDYFQVFKLDASNGKQHIHHFSEQPEYSQDYMIDIANPVNQKVYIIDDIDHSTILLAEEY
;
A
#
# COMPACT_ATOMS: atom_id res chain seq x y z
N SER A 1 0.64 15.46 -18.69
CA SER A 1 0.70 16.15 -17.96
C SER A 1 -0.31 16.41 -17.21
N ALA A 2 -0.30 16.17 -16.35
CA ALA A 2 -1.21 16.36 -15.49
C ALA A 2 -1.76 17.66 -15.36
N LYS A 3 -1.81 18.38 -16.38
CA LYS A 3 -2.23 19.57 -16.29
C LYS A 3 -3.45 19.63 -15.67
N GLY A 4 -3.61 20.21 -14.67
CA GLY A 4 -4.80 20.52 -14.04
C GLY A 4 -5.49 19.41 -13.32
N GLY A 5 -5.05 18.26 -13.36
CA GLY A 5 -5.74 17.16 -12.73
C GLY A 5 -5.03 16.72 -11.48
N ILE A 6 -5.76 16.10 -10.55
CA ILE A 6 -5.14 15.49 -9.40
C ILE A 6 -4.82 14.06 -9.81
N ARG A 7 -3.57 13.69 -9.66
CA ARG A 7 -3.16 12.35 -10.05
C ARG A 7 -3.65 11.35 -9.03
N MET A 8 -3.86 10.11 -9.50
CA MET A 8 -4.30 9.03 -8.64
C MET A 8 -3.36 8.89 -7.45
N PHE A 9 -3.93 8.73 -6.27
CA PHE A 9 -3.24 8.62 -5.00
C PHE A 9 -2.59 9.93 -4.50
N GLN A 10 -2.68 11.03 -5.25
CA GLN A 10 -2.18 12.31 -4.79
C GLN A 10 -3.35 13.11 -4.24
N ASN A 11 -3.95 12.61 -3.18
CA ASN A 11 -5.12 13.19 -2.55
C ASN A 11 -5.01 12.92 -1.05
N LYS A 12 -6.08 13.13 -0.31
CA LYS A 12 -6.06 12.91 1.12
C LYS A 12 -5.90 11.43 1.39
N ARG A 13 -5.10 11.08 2.38
CA ARG A 13 -4.81 9.69 2.71
C ARG A 13 -5.36 9.37 4.08
N PHE A 14 -6.12 8.28 4.15
CA PHE A 14 -6.75 7.82 5.38
C PHE A 14 -6.31 6.41 5.70
N LEU A 15 -6.41 6.02 6.97
CA LEU A 15 -6.16 4.66 7.37
C LEU A 15 -7.32 4.19 8.23
N THR A 16 -7.58 2.90 8.21
CA THR A 16 -8.66 2.32 8.98
C THR A 16 -8.18 1.98 10.39
N ARG A 17 -9.11 1.62 11.27
CA ARG A 17 -8.77 1.20 12.61
C ARG A 17 -7.93 -0.07 12.59
N GLY A 18 -8.22 -0.99 11.67
CA GLY A 18 -7.45 -2.23 11.57
C GLY A 18 -6.00 -1.95 11.23
N VAL A 19 -5.76 -1.05 10.29
CA VAL A 19 -4.41 -0.70 9.91
C VAL A 19 -3.71 -0.02 11.09
N GLN A 20 -4.41 0.88 11.78
CA GLN A 20 -3.82 1.57 12.92
C GLN A 20 -3.41 0.57 14.00
N ALA A 21 -4.23 -0.45 14.23
CA ALA A 21 -3.97 -1.42 15.27
C ALA A 21 -2.93 -2.47 14.89
N GLU A 22 -2.91 -2.89 13.62
CA GLU A 22 -2.12 -4.05 13.21
C GLU A 22 -0.85 -3.73 12.42
N ILE A 23 -0.77 -2.58 11.80
CA ILE A 23 0.38 -2.28 10.93
C ILE A 23 1.24 -1.20 11.57
N PRO A 24 2.50 -1.50 11.92
CA PRO A 24 3.37 -0.50 12.52
C PRO A 24 3.51 0.73 11.62
N MET A 25 3.69 1.89 12.23
CA MET A 25 3.78 3.14 11.48
C MET A 25 4.86 3.10 10.41
N GLU A 26 6.03 2.57 10.74
CA GLU A 26 7.13 2.51 9.79
C GLU A 26 6.75 1.71 8.56
N LEU A 27 5.96 0.65 8.73
CA LEU A 27 5.51 -0.17 7.61
C LEU A 27 4.45 0.58 6.81
N GLN A 28 3.54 1.28 7.48
CA GLN A 28 2.54 2.09 6.79
C GLN A 28 3.24 3.10 5.87
N LEU A 29 4.27 3.77 6.38
CA LEU A 29 5.00 4.75 5.59
C LEU A 29 5.70 4.11 4.39
N PHE A 30 6.23 2.91 4.59
CA PHE A 30 6.86 2.19 3.49
C PHE A 30 5.85 1.86 2.40
N LEU A 31 4.65 1.42 2.78
CA LEU A 31 3.61 1.07 1.81
C LEU A 31 3.17 2.29 1.02
N TRP A 32 3.00 3.44 1.68
CA TRP A 32 2.65 4.66 0.97
C TRP A 32 3.79 5.09 0.04
N ASN A 33 5.04 4.83 0.44
CA ASN A 33 6.16 5.14 -0.41
C ASN A 33 6.14 4.28 -1.67
N CYS A 34 5.71 3.03 -1.55
CA CYS A 34 5.54 2.16 -2.71
C CYS A 34 4.51 2.75 -3.68
N ILE A 35 3.44 3.34 -3.14
CA ILE A 35 2.42 3.97 -3.95
C ILE A 35 3.02 5.18 -4.69
N ASP A 36 3.84 5.96 -3.99
CA ASP A 36 4.45 7.14 -4.58
C ASP A 36 5.41 6.80 -5.71
N GLN A 37 5.91 5.58 -5.74
CA GLN A 37 6.85 5.14 -6.78
C GLN A 37 6.19 4.44 -7.95
N LEU A 38 4.88 4.31 -7.96
CA LEU A 38 4.17 3.65 -9.06
C LEU A 38 4.38 4.44 -10.36
N PRO A 39 4.37 3.73 -11.51
CA PRO A 39 4.41 4.42 -12.80
C PRO A 39 3.18 5.32 -12.91
N GLU A 40 3.20 6.22 -13.88
CA GLU A 40 2.11 7.14 -14.05
C GLU A 40 0.81 6.39 -14.34
N GLU A 41 0.86 5.37 -15.17
CA GLU A 41 -0.31 4.56 -15.46
C GLU A 41 -0.36 3.51 -14.37
N ARG A 42 -1.40 3.56 -13.54
CA ARG A 42 -1.50 2.71 -12.36
C ARG A 42 -2.93 2.32 -12.06
N ASP A 43 -3.09 1.18 -11.39
CA ASP A 43 -4.39 0.68 -10.99
C ASP A 43 -4.82 1.42 -9.72
N TYR A 44 -6.11 1.68 -9.58
CA TYR A 44 -6.62 2.33 -8.38
C TYR A 44 -6.66 1.38 -7.19
N PHE A 45 -6.50 0.09 -7.43
CA PHE A 45 -6.61 -0.94 -6.39
C PHE A 45 -5.25 -1.62 -6.25
N GLN A 46 -4.51 -1.27 -5.21
CA GLN A 46 -3.17 -1.80 -5.00
C GLN A 46 -3.17 -2.79 -3.85
N VAL A 47 -2.50 -3.92 -4.03
CA VAL A 47 -2.51 -5.02 -3.08
C VAL A 47 -1.12 -5.22 -2.49
N PHE A 48 -1.06 -5.43 -1.18
CA PHE A 48 0.19 -5.71 -0.50
C PHE A 48 0.03 -6.97 0.34
N LYS A 49 0.79 -8.00 0.04
CA LYS A 49 0.81 -9.20 0.85
C LYS A 49 2.01 -9.09 1.76
N LEU A 50 1.79 -9.11 3.06
CA LEU A 50 2.83 -8.91 4.06
C LEU A 50 3.07 -10.21 4.79
N ASP A 51 4.32 -10.68 4.78
CA ASP A 51 4.70 -11.90 5.47
C ASP A 51 5.94 -11.68 6.31
N ALA A 52 5.96 -12.28 7.50
CA ALA A 52 7.18 -12.32 8.30
C ALA A 52 7.99 -13.50 7.80
N SER A 53 9.23 -13.26 7.42
CA SER A 53 10.07 -14.30 6.86
C SER A 53 11.48 -14.18 7.43
N ASN A 54 11.94 -15.17 8.18
CA ASN A 54 13.26 -15.16 8.78
C ASN A 54 13.56 -13.88 9.55
N GLY A 55 12.57 -13.42 10.32
CA GLY A 55 12.74 -12.22 11.12
C GLY A 55 12.67 -10.91 10.36
N LYS A 56 12.43 -10.97 9.07
CA LYS A 56 12.31 -9.78 8.25
C LYS A 56 10.89 -9.64 7.73
N GLN A 57 10.54 -8.46 7.26
CA GLN A 57 9.24 -8.23 6.67
C GLN A 57 9.34 -8.38 5.16
N HIS A 58 8.62 -9.33 4.61
CA HIS A 58 8.49 -9.49 3.16
C HIS A 58 7.23 -8.75 2.74
N ILE A 59 7.30 -8.03 1.63
CA ILE A 59 6.19 -7.27 1.08
C ILE A 59 6.08 -7.60 -0.39
N HIS A 60 4.93 -8.13 -0.81
CA HIS A 60 4.66 -8.35 -2.23
C HIS A 60 3.60 -7.35 -2.64
N HIS A 61 3.99 -6.36 -3.43
CA HIS A 61 3.11 -5.29 -3.88
C HIS A 61 2.70 -5.58 -5.32
N PHE A 62 1.41 -5.66 -5.59
CA PHE A 62 0.98 -5.92 -6.96
C PHE A 62 -0.36 -5.28 -7.28
N SER A 63 -0.65 -5.16 -8.57
CA SER A 63 -1.93 -4.71 -9.06
C SER A 63 -2.14 -5.36 -10.42
N GLU A 64 -3.34 -5.23 -10.98
CA GLU A 64 -3.74 -6.00 -12.13
C GLU A 64 -3.99 -5.22 -13.42
N GLN A 65 -4.41 -3.98 -13.34
CA GLN A 65 -4.78 -3.23 -14.56
C GLN A 65 -4.29 -1.80 -14.49
N PRO A 66 -3.07 -1.51 -14.91
CA PRO A 66 -2.14 -2.46 -15.57
C PRO A 66 -1.43 -3.36 -14.58
N GLU A 67 -0.90 -4.44 -15.09
CA GLU A 67 -0.20 -5.39 -14.27
C GLU A 67 1.07 -4.77 -13.70
N TYR A 68 1.31 -5.00 -12.42
CA TYR A 68 2.47 -4.44 -11.72
C TYR A 68 2.83 -5.38 -10.59
N SER A 69 4.10 -5.58 -10.34
CA SER A 69 4.53 -6.49 -9.28
C SER A 69 5.92 -6.11 -8.81
N GLN A 70 6.10 -6.00 -7.50
CA GLN A 70 7.38 -5.75 -6.88
C GLN A 70 7.46 -6.47 -5.55
N ASP A 71 8.64 -6.95 -5.22
CA ASP A 71 8.87 -7.63 -3.95
C ASP A 71 9.93 -6.88 -3.17
N TYR A 72 9.73 -6.79 -1.85
CA TYR A 72 10.68 -6.13 -0.97
C TYR A 72 10.91 -6.97 0.27
N MET A 73 12.09 -6.87 0.85
CA MET A 73 12.42 -7.50 2.09
C MET A 73 13.07 -6.43 2.94
N ILE A 74 12.45 -6.08 4.06
CA ILE A 74 12.98 -5.00 4.90
C ILE A 74 13.09 -5.43 6.35
N ASP A 75 13.96 -4.74 7.09
CA ASP A 75 14.15 -5.03 8.50
C ASP A 75 13.25 -4.11 9.30
N ILE A 76 12.32 -4.68 10.04
CA ILE A 76 11.52 -3.91 10.98
C ILE A 76 11.40 -4.73 12.26
N ALA A 77 11.12 -4.05 13.36
CA ALA A 77 11.11 -4.68 14.66
C ALA A 77 10.07 -5.79 14.80
N ASN A 78 8.89 -5.57 14.28
CA ASN A 78 7.80 -6.54 14.45
C ASN A 78 7.13 -6.84 13.13
N PRO A 79 7.69 -7.77 12.35
CA PRO A 79 7.08 -8.14 11.07
C PRO A 79 5.68 -8.69 11.27
N VAL A 80 4.81 -8.43 10.31
CA VAL A 80 3.41 -8.85 10.42
C VAL A 80 3.02 -9.73 9.25
N ASN A 81 1.95 -10.51 9.43
CA ASN A 81 1.38 -11.34 8.39
C ASN A 81 -0.03 -10.79 8.15
N GLN A 82 -0.18 -10.02 7.10
CA GLN A 82 -1.46 -9.38 6.78
C GLN A 82 -1.55 -9.13 5.30
N LYS A 83 -2.76 -8.98 4.80
CA LYS A 83 -2.98 -8.56 3.43
C LYS A 83 -3.63 -7.19 3.52
N VAL A 84 -3.06 -6.23 2.81
CA VAL A 84 -3.45 -4.83 2.91
C VAL A 84 -3.79 -4.30 1.53
N TYR A 85 -4.80 -3.46 1.44
CA TYR A 85 -5.14 -2.78 0.21
C TYR A 85 -4.92 -1.29 0.38
N ILE A 86 -4.52 -0.62 -0.71
CA ILE A 86 -4.55 0.83 -0.78
C ILE A 86 -5.38 1.16 -2.00
N ILE A 87 -6.49 1.85 -1.79
CA ILE A 87 -7.49 2.09 -2.82
C ILE A 87 -7.70 3.58 -3.01
N ASP A 88 -7.67 4.02 -4.26
CA ASP A 88 -7.93 5.41 -4.59
C ASP A 88 -9.40 5.59 -4.94
N ASP A 89 -10.07 6.53 -4.28
CA ASP A 89 -11.48 6.82 -4.53
C ASP A 89 -11.64 8.21 -5.12
N ILE A 90 -10.68 8.62 -5.91
CA ILE A 90 -10.68 9.89 -6.62
C ILE A 90 -10.34 11.07 -5.71
N ASP A 91 -11.16 11.40 -4.72
CA ASP A 91 -10.86 12.53 -3.84
C ASP A 91 -10.10 12.13 -2.58
N HIS A 92 -9.93 10.84 -2.34
CA HIS A 92 -9.14 10.37 -1.20
C HIS A 92 -8.64 8.96 -1.48
N SER A 93 -7.66 8.53 -0.70
CA SER A 93 -7.11 7.19 -0.78
C SER A 93 -7.13 6.59 0.62
N THR A 94 -7.35 5.29 0.71
CA THR A 94 -7.46 4.62 2.00
C THR A 94 -6.59 3.38 2.04
N ILE A 95 -5.86 3.22 3.14
CA ILE A 95 -5.13 1.99 3.41
C ILE A 95 -5.97 1.20 4.42
N LEU A 96 -6.25 -0.06 4.11
CA LEU A 96 -7.12 -0.90 4.94
C LEU A 96 -6.65 -2.33 4.89
N LEU A 97 -7.02 -3.10 5.91
CA LEU A 97 -6.72 -4.54 5.90
C LEU A 97 -7.71 -5.20 4.93
N ALA A 98 -7.27 -6.25 4.25
CA ALA A 98 -8.14 -6.96 3.32
C ALA A 98 -9.42 -7.43 3.99
N GLU A 99 -9.33 -7.84 5.25
CA GLU A 99 -10.50 -8.32 5.98
C GLU A 99 -11.50 -7.21 6.27
N GLU A 100 -11.09 -5.96 6.15
CA GLU A 100 -11.99 -4.84 6.35
C GLU A 100 -12.70 -4.43 5.06
N TYR A 101 -12.30 -5.02 3.96
CA TYR A 101 -12.89 -4.69 2.66
C TYR A 101 -14.25 -5.41 2.53
#